data_e49e1adcfbc9c0ca58c807b5866a6cd8
#
_entry.id   e49e1adcfbc9c0ca58c807b5866a6cd8
#
_cell.length_a   1.000
_cell.length_b   1.000
_cell.length_c   1.000
_cell.angle_alpha   90.00
_cell.angle_beta   90.00
_cell.angle_gamma   90.00
#
_symmetry.space_group_name_H-M   'P 1'
#
loop_
_entity.id
_entity.type
_entity.pdbx_description
1 polymer ?
#
loop_
_entity_poly.entity_id
_entity_poly.type
_entity_poly.pdbx_seq_one_letter_code
_entity_poly.pdbx_strand_id
1 'polypeptide(L)'
;SVMCSSFAVDGDEITQIRRLLTEVYPHQSFSMVSDSYDYWHLVKEILPQIKDEILEHDGCLMIRGDSGDPVQVVTQTVFRLWEIFGGTTNSKGYKVLNPHIKAIYGDSITPQRCESIYSILEQYGFAINNVALGVGSFSMQCLETMKAGATEYSPYTRDTFGIAVKATYAEGKNGEPIMIFKNPKTDIGHFKKSQRGCCRVFKTEDGYGYQDGLTWAEAQQDNELQTVFKDGKFTKVFRLDEVRKNLHGGT
;
A
#
# COMPACT_ATOMS: atom_id res chain seq x y z
N SER A 1 4.00 -3.78 0.58
CA SER A 1 4.85 -4.79 -0.08
C SER A 1 4.35 -6.22 0.12
N VAL A 2 3.83 -6.58 1.29
CA VAL A 2 3.31 -7.94 1.54
C VAL A 2 2.22 -8.33 0.53
N MET A 3 1.27 -7.44 0.26
CA MET A 3 0.20 -7.72 -0.71
C MET A 3 0.72 -7.84 -2.14
N CYS A 4 1.67 -6.99 -2.55
CA CYS A 4 2.29 -7.12 -3.87
C CYS A 4 3.08 -8.42 -4.01
N SER A 5 3.74 -8.88 -2.94
CA SER A 5 4.44 -10.17 -2.92
C SER A 5 3.46 -11.33 -3.02
N SER A 6 2.36 -11.27 -2.28
CA SER A 6 1.31 -12.29 -2.31
C SER A 6 0.66 -12.39 -3.70
N PHE A 7 0.28 -11.26 -4.29
CA PHE A 7 -0.24 -11.19 -5.66
C PHE A 7 0.73 -11.81 -6.67
N ALA A 8 2.02 -11.48 -6.57
CA ALA A 8 3.04 -12.01 -7.48
C ALA A 8 3.17 -13.55 -7.40
N VAL A 9 2.89 -14.13 -6.23
CA VAL A 9 2.89 -15.59 -6.02
C VAL A 9 1.58 -16.23 -6.51
N ASP A 10 0.43 -15.59 -6.23
CA ASP A 10 -0.89 -16.11 -6.55
C ASP A 10 -1.26 -15.94 -8.05
N GLY A 11 -0.60 -14.99 -8.73
CA GLY A 11 -0.76 -14.75 -10.17
C GLY A 11 -1.88 -13.78 -10.54
N ASP A 12 -2.98 -13.74 -9.79
CA ASP A 12 -4.10 -12.82 -9.97
C ASP A 12 -4.78 -12.45 -8.65
N GLU A 13 -5.55 -11.34 -8.65
CA GLU A 13 -6.18 -10.80 -7.44
C GLU A 13 -7.32 -11.68 -6.91
N ILE A 14 -8.06 -12.38 -7.78
CA ILE A 14 -9.14 -13.29 -7.37
C ILE A 14 -8.57 -14.48 -6.60
N THR A 15 -7.56 -15.14 -7.15
CA THR A 15 -6.86 -16.26 -6.51
C THR A 15 -6.27 -15.83 -5.16
N GLN A 16 -5.67 -14.65 -5.11
CA GLN A 16 -5.15 -14.07 -3.88
C GLN A 16 -6.24 -13.89 -2.81
N ILE A 17 -7.36 -13.25 -3.18
CA ILE A 17 -8.45 -12.99 -2.22
C ILE A 17 -9.05 -14.31 -1.73
N ARG A 18 -9.30 -15.26 -2.63
CA ARG A 18 -9.80 -16.60 -2.27
C ARG A 18 -8.90 -17.29 -1.27
N ARG A 19 -7.60 -17.31 -1.53
CA ARG A 19 -6.63 -17.91 -0.60
C ARG A 19 -6.63 -17.20 0.76
N LEU A 20 -6.75 -15.87 0.78
CA LEU A 20 -6.85 -15.12 2.04
C LEU A 20 -8.12 -15.49 2.83
N LEU A 21 -9.25 -15.62 2.16
CA LEU A 21 -10.53 -15.98 2.77
C LEU A 21 -10.57 -17.43 3.29
N THR A 22 -9.97 -18.38 2.55
CA THR A 22 -10.15 -19.80 2.82
C THR A 22 -9.00 -20.48 3.55
N GLU A 23 -7.76 -20.00 3.36
CA GLU A 23 -6.56 -20.67 3.89
C GLU A 23 -5.85 -19.83 4.95
N VAL A 24 -5.72 -18.52 4.74
CA VAL A 24 -4.90 -17.68 5.62
C VAL A 24 -5.73 -17.14 6.79
N TYR A 25 -6.95 -16.69 6.54
CA TYR A 25 -7.84 -16.07 7.53
C TYR A 25 -9.26 -16.67 7.51
N PRO A 26 -9.44 -18.00 7.50
CA PRO A 26 -10.75 -18.62 7.26
C PRO A 26 -11.83 -18.24 8.29
N HIS A 27 -11.43 -17.85 9.51
CA HIS A 27 -12.32 -17.51 10.61
C HIS A 27 -11.95 -16.17 11.27
N GLN A 28 -11.38 -15.23 10.50
CA GLN A 28 -10.88 -13.98 11.05
C GLN A 28 -11.20 -12.81 10.15
N SER A 29 -11.47 -11.66 10.76
CA SER A 29 -11.51 -10.40 10.02
C SER A 29 -10.09 -9.95 9.66
N PHE A 30 -9.91 -9.47 8.43
CA PHE A 30 -8.63 -8.96 7.97
C PHE A 30 -8.78 -7.77 7.03
N SER A 31 -7.73 -6.97 6.91
CA SER A 31 -7.67 -5.89 5.93
C SER A 31 -6.68 -6.22 4.82
N MET A 32 -7.07 -5.91 3.60
CA MET A 32 -6.27 -6.11 2.41
C MET A 32 -5.98 -4.78 1.72
N VAL A 33 -4.69 -4.45 1.52
CA VAL A 33 -4.27 -3.32 0.67
C VAL A 33 -4.69 -3.63 -0.76
N SER A 34 -5.57 -2.82 -1.30
CA SER A 34 -6.30 -3.11 -2.54
C SER A 34 -5.87 -2.21 -3.70
N ASP A 35 -4.90 -1.32 -3.47
CA ASP A 35 -4.39 -0.35 -4.43
C ASP A 35 -2.99 -0.68 -4.96
N SER A 36 -2.61 -1.95 -4.98
CA SER A 36 -1.31 -2.35 -5.54
C SER A 36 -1.19 -2.01 -7.02
N TYR A 37 -2.29 -2.11 -7.77
CA TYR A 37 -2.37 -1.84 -9.21
C TYR A 37 -3.60 -1.00 -9.56
N ASP A 38 -4.77 -1.62 -9.72
CA ASP A 38 -6.02 -0.95 -10.12
C ASP A 38 -7.10 -1.10 -9.05
N TYR A 39 -7.12 -0.15 -8.13
CA TYR A 39 -8.07 -0.13 -7.02
C TYR A 39 -9.54 -0.21 -7.47
N TRP A 40 -9.90 0.59 -8.47
CA TRP A 40 -11.28 0.65 -8.92
C TRP A 40 -11.71 -0.56 -9.73
N HIS A 41 -10.79 -1.20 -10.45
CA HIS A 41 -11.04 -2.49 -11.08
C HIS A 41 -11.31 -3.57 -10.03
N LEU A 42 -10.50 -3.61 -8.98
CA LEU A 42 -10.73 -4.54 -7.87
C LEU A 42 -12.11 -4.32 -7.25
N VAL A 43 -12.47 -3.08 -6.90
CA VAL A 43 -13.75 -2.78 -6.23
C VAL A 43 -14.95 -3.03 -7.13
N LYS A 44 -14.88 -2.65 -8.43
CA LYS A 44 -16.03 -2.67 -9.33
C LYS A 44 -16.22 -3.96 -10.11
N GLU A 45 -15.12 -4.66 -10.41
CA GLU A 45 -15.14 -5.82 -11.29
C GLU A 45 -14.80 -7.12 -10.56
N ILE A 46 -13.82 -7.10 -9.64
CA ILE A 46 -13.37 -8.31 -8.95
C ILE A 46 -14.28 -8.65 -7.78
N LEU A 47 -14.56 -7.71 -6.87
CA LEU A 47 -15.39 -7.98 -5.70
C LEU A 47 -16.79 -8.52 -6.04
N PRO A 48 -17.50 -8.04 -7.08
CA PRO A 48 -18.77 -8.64 -7.50
C PRO A 48 -18.68 -10.12 -7.89
N GLN A 49 -17.56 -10.56 -8.49
CA GLN A 49 -17.37 -11.94 -8.95
C GLN A 49 -17.21 -12.93 -7.78
N ILE A 50 -16.73 -12.46 -6.64
CA ILE A 50 -16.48 -13.26 -5.42
C ILE A 50 -17.38 -12.85 -4.27
N LYS A 51 -18.50 -12.17 -4.56
CA LYS A 51 -19.42 -11.66 -3.58
C LYS A 51 -19.91 -12.71 -2.60
N ASP A 52 -20.37 -13.84 -3.12
CA ASP A 52 -20.97 -14.91 -2.31
C ASP A 52 -19.91 -15.51 -1.37
N GLU A 53 -18.68 -15.71 -1.85
CA GLU A 53 -17.55 -16.19 -1.05
C GLU A 53 -17.21 -15.23 0.11
N ILE A 54 -17.30 -13.92 -0.14
CA ILE A 54 -17.09 -12.90 0.90
C ILE A 54 -18.23 -12.91 1.92
N LEU A 55 -19.49 -13.08 1.48
CA LEU A 55 -20.65 -13.11 2.36
C LEU A 55 -20.74 -14.40 3.20
N GLU A 56 -20.16 -15.50 2.73
CA GLU A 56 -20.07 -16.78 3.46
C GLU A 56 -18.86 -16.83 4.43
N HIS A 57 -17.90 -15.93 4.26
CA HIS A 57 -16.71 -15.91 5.09
C HIS A 57 -17.01 -15.62 6.57
N ASP A 58 -16.46 -16.42 7.48
CA ASP A 58 -16.59 -16.23 8.94
C ASP A 58 -15.65 -15.12 9.44
N GLY A 59 -15.95 -13.89 9.02
CA GLY A 59 -15.18 -12.70 9.35
C GLY A 59 -15.58 -11.50 8.50
N CYS A 60 -14.76 -10.45 8.53
CA CYS A 60 -14.96 -9.24 7.75
C CYS A 60 -13.73 -8.95 6.89
N LEU A 61 -13.92 -8.88 5.57
CA LEU A 61 -12.91 -8.35 4.65
C LEU A 61 -12.97 -6.83 4.65
N MET A 62 -11.86 -6.16 4.97
CA MET A 62 -11.74 -4.71 4.91
C MET A 62 -10.89 -4.30 3.71
N ILE A 63 -11.52 -3.61 2.77
CA ILE A 63 -10.88 -3.10 1.55
C ILE A 63 -10.10 -1.84 1.89
N ARG A 64 -8.77 -1.90 1.77
CA ARG A 64 -7.87 -0.81 2.15
C ARG A 64 -7.35 -0.05 0.94
N GLY A 65 -7.78 1.21 0.81
CA GLY A 65 -7.12 2.20 -0.03
C GLY A 65 -5.93 2.82 0.71
N ASP A 66 -4.85 3.11 -0.03
CA ASP A 66 -3.61 3.67 0.51
C ASP A 66 -3.00 4.71 -0.44
N SER A 67 -3.66 5.04 -1.53
CA SER A 67 -3.25 6.01 -2.55
C SER A 67 -4.43 6.79 -3.12
N GLY A 68 -4.17 7.96 -3.69
CA GLY A 68 -5.17 8.91 -4.16
C GLY A 68 -5.65 9.84 -3.04
N ASP A 69 -6.71 10.60 -3.30
CA ASP A 69 -7.32 11.48 -2.30
C ASP A 69 -8.11 10.67 -1.26
N PRO A 70 -7.73 10.73 0.03
CA PRO A 70 -8.35 9.90 1.07
C PRO A 70 -9.85 10.10 1.19
N VAL A 71 -10.31 11.35 1.08
CA VAL A 71 -11.73 11.70 1.24
C VAL A 71 -12.56 11.10 0.12
N GLN A 72 -12.10 11.26 -1.12
CA GLN A 72 -12.79 10.71 -2.29
C GLN A 72 -12.74 9.20 -2.33
N VAL A 73 -11.55 8.62 -2.17
CA VAL A 73 -11.37 7.16 -2.31
C VAL A 73 -12.20 6.40 -1.29
N VAL A 74 -12.15 6.77 0.00
CA VAL A 74 -12.84 5.99 1.03
C VAL A 74 -14.36 6.17 0.99
N THR A 75 -14.86 7.37 0.73
CA THR A 75 -16.32 7.60 0.63
C THR A 75 -16.91 6.90 -0.57
N GLN A 76 -16.28 7.00 -1.74
CA GLN A 76 -16.71 6.26 -2.94
C GLN A 76 -16.62 4.75 -2.73
N THR A 77 -15.64 4.27 -2.00
CA THR A 77 -15.55 2.84 -1.66
C THR A 77 -16.79 2.40 -0.87
N VAL A 78 -17.18 3.11 0.17
CA VAL A 78 -18.39 2.80 0.95
C VAL A 78 -19.63 2.74 0.06
N PHE A 79 -19.78 3.71 -0.84
CA PHE A 79 -20.93 3.74 -1.76
C PHE A 79 -20.94 2.54 -2.69
N ARG A 80 -19.80 2.16 -3.26
CA ARG A 80 -19.68 0.97 -4.14
C ARG A 80 -19.89 -0.34 -3.37
N LEU A 81 -19.34 -0.46 -2.17
CA LEU A 81 -19.56 -1.64 -1.34
C LEU A 81 -21.04 -1.79 -0.96
N TRP A 82 -21.75 -0.69 -0.73
CA TRP A 82 -23.21 -0.74 -0.51
C TRP A 82 -23.97 -1.21 -1.75
N GLU A 83 -23.61 -0.73 -2.94
CA GLU A 83 -24.23 -1.16 -4.20
C GLU A 83 -24.03 -2.67 -4.46
N ILE A 84 -22.86 -3.20 -4.08
CA ILE A 84 -22.50 -4.61 -4.32
C ILE A 84 -23.08 -5.53 -3.23
N PHE A 85 -22.82 -5.22 -1.97
CA PHE A 85 -23.07 -6.12 -0.83
C PHE A 85 -24.33 -5.77 -0.04
N GLY A 86 -24.85 -4.56 -0.19
CA GLY A 86 -25.96 -4.08 0.62
C GLY A 86 -25.60 -3.92 2.10
N GLY A 87 -26.59 -4.07 2.95
CA GLY A 87 -26.45 -3.94 4.38
C GLY A 87 -27.78 -3.70 5.07
N THR A 88 -27.76 -3.02 6.20
CA THR A 88 -28.94 -2.71 7.02
C THR A 88 -29.03 -1.22 7.33
N THR A 89 -30.17 -0.78 7.84
CA THR A 89 -30.33 0.58 8.39
C THR A 89 -30.36 0.48 9.91
N ASN A 90 -29.53 1.28 10.60
CA ASN A 90 -29.48 1.29 12.04
C ASN A 90 -30.66 2.06 12.66
N SER A 91 -30.78 2.02 13.98
CA SER A 91 -31.89 2.69 14.71
C SER A 91 -31.94 4.22 14.58
N LYS A 92 -30.85 4.84 14.07
CA LYS A 92 -30.75 6.26 13.80
C LYS A 92 -31.03 6.62 12.33
N GLY A 93 -31.38 5.63 11.50
CA GLY A 93 -31.69 5.82 10.08
C GLY A 93 -30.49 5.81 9.13
N TYR A 94 -29.27 5.51 9.61
CA TYR A 94 -28.06 5.44 8.77
C TYR A 94 -27.84 4.04 8.21
N LYS A 95 -27.39 3.99 6.96
CA LYS A 95 -26.97 2.77 6.26
C LYS A 95 -25.69 2.21 6.86
N VAL A 96 -25.70 0.92 7.18
CA VAL A 96 -24.56 0.14 7.67
C VAL A 96 -24.28 -0.98 6.68
N LEU A 97 -23.08 -1.06 6.17
CA LEU A 97 -22.64 -2.13 5.24
C LEU A 97 -22.86 -3.51 5.85
N ASN A 98 -23.01 -4.50 4.98
CA ASN A 98 -23.03 -5.90 5.39
C ASN A 98 -21.84 -6.20 6.33
N PRO A 99 -22.01 -6.95 7.41
CA PRO A 99 -20.96 -7.18 8.42
C PRO A 99 -19.70 -7.86 7.86
N HIS A 100 -19.80 -8.53 6.72
CA HIS A 100 -18.68 -9.24 6.10
C HIS A 100 -17.76 -8.34 5.24
N ILE A 101 -18.12 -7.04 5.06
CA ILE A 101 -17.34 -6.11 4.24
C ILE A 101 -17.29 -4.71 4.85
N LYS A 102 -16.11 -4.09 4.85
CA LYS A 102 -15.90 -2.69 5.29
C LYS A 102 -14.84 -2.00 4.45
N ALA A 103 -14.80 -0.67 4.57
CA ALA A 103 -13.72 0.15 4.00
C ALA A 103 -12.73 0.55 5.09
N ILE A 104 -11.45 0.64 4.72
CA ILE A 104 -10.39 1.24 5.54
C ILE A 104 -9.51 2.11 4.67
N TYR A 105 -9.08 3.25 5.16
CA TYR A 105 -8.06 4.07 4.52
C TYR A 105 -6.89 4.28 5.48
N GLY A 106 -5.68 3.91 5.05
CA GLY A 106 -4.54 3.78 5.94
C GLY A 106 -3.54 4.92 5.91
N ASP A 107 -3.59 5.81 4.92
CA ASP A 107 -2.54 6.80 4.68
C ASP A 107 -3.04 8.25 4.76
N SER A 108 -2.17 9.14 5.22
CA SER A 108 -2.35 10.60 5.20
C SER A 108 -3.64 11.13 5.84
N ILE A 109 -4.21 10.46 6.83
CA ILE A 109 -5.41 10.92 7.53
C ILE A 109 -5.03 12.00 8.54
N THR A 110 -5.55 13.22 8.30
CA THR A 110 -5.52 14.34 9.24
C THR A 110 -6.90 14.47 9.93
N PRO A 111 -7.00 15.21 11.05
CA PRO A 111 -8.27 15.50 11.68
C PRO A 111 -9.30 16.11 10.70
N GLN A 112 -8.88 17.04 9.86
CA GLN A 112 -9.73 17.72 8.88
C GLN A 112 -10.22 16.75 7.80
N ARG A 113 -9.38 15.84 7.31
CA ARG A 113 -9.78 14.80 6.35
C ARG A 113 -10.75 13.80 6.98
N CYS A 114 -10.52 13.44 8.24
CA CYS A 114 -11.43 12.58 9.00
C CYS A 114 -12.83 13.23 9.12
N GLU A 115 -12.89 14.50 9.50
CA GLU A 115 -14.13 15.26 9.59
C GLU A 115 -14.85 15.35 8.23
N SER A 116 -14.12 15.63 7.17
CA SER A 116 -14.68 15.67 5.80
C SER A 116 -15.25 14.32 5.38
N ILE A 117 -14.57 13.21 5.65
CA ILE A 117 -15.05 11.86 5.37
C ILE A 117 -16.37 11.59 6.11
N TYR A 118 -16.42 11.89 7.40
CA TYR A 118 -17.59 11.63 8.22
C TYR A 118 -18.79 12.51 7.81
N SER A 119 -18.53 13.78 7.49
CA SER A 119 -19.58 14.71 7.01
C SER A 119 -20.18 14.25 5.68
N ILE A 120 -19.36 13.75 4.75
CA ILE A 120 -19.85 13.20 3.48
C ILE A 120 -20.66 11.93 3.72
N LEU A 121 -20.18 11.00 4.54
CA LEU A 121 -20.92 9.78 4.85
C LEU A 121 -22.28 10.11 5.48
N GLU A 122 -22.32 11.03 6.43
CA GLU A 122 -23.56 11.50 7.07
C GLU A 122 -24.51 12.10 6.05
N GLN A 123 -24.04 13.00 5.19
CA GLN A 123 -24.85 13.65 4.15
C GLN A 123 -25.51 12.62 3.21
N TYR A 124 -24.84 11.51 2.89
CA TYR A 124 -25.40 10.44 2.06
C TYR A 124 -26.13 9.35 2.85
N GLY A 125 -26.34 9.58 4.15
CA GLY A 125 -27.08 8.68 5.03
C GLY A 125 -26.34 7.41 5.41
N PHE A 126 -25.02 7.43 5.44
CA PHE A 126 -24.18 6.31 5.87
C PHE A 126 -23.67 6.51 7.30
N ALA A 127 -23.66 5.45 8.08
CA ALA A 127 -23.04 5.44 9.40
C ALA A 127 -21.50 5.48 9.29
N ILE A 128 -20.85 6.22 10.17
CA ILE A 128 -19.39 6.38 10.18
C ILE A 128 -18.62 5.08 10.49
N ASN A 129 -19.27 4.10 11.13
CA ASN A 129 -18.67 2.80 11.43
C ASN A 129 -18.47 1.90 10.19
N ASN A 130 -18.91 2.34 9.02
CA ASN A 130 -18.58 1.68 7.74
C ASN A 130 -17.11 1.83 7.34
N VAL A 131 -16.40 2.77 7.97
CA VAL A 131 -15.01 3.10 7.66
C VAL A 131 -14.15 2.99 8.92
N ALA A 132 -12.97 2.39 8.75
CA ALA A 132 -11.85 2.54 9.68
C ALA A 132 -10.81 3.48 9.06
N LEU A 133 -10.28 4.40 9.86
CA LEU A 133 -9.26 5.35 9.42
C LEU A 133 -7.94 5.09 10.15
N GLY A 134 -6.85 5.09 9.39
CA GLY A 134 -5.52 4.89 9.94
C GLY A 134 -5.04 6.11 10.74
N VAL A 135 -4.55 5.87 11.95
CA VAL A 135 -3.88 6.88 12.76
C VAL A 135 -2.37 6.66 12.63
N GLY A 136 -1.66 7.64 12.09
CA GLY A 136 -0.23 7.51 11.79
C GLY A 136 0.49 8.85 11.82
N SER A 137 1.52 9.02 10.98
CA SER A 137 2.37 10.20 11.00
C SER A 137 1.61 11.51 10.77
N PHE A 138 0.63 11.52 9.89
CA PHE A 138 -0.22 12.70 9.63
C PHE A 138 -1.10 13.10 10.82
N SER A 139 -1.43 12.18 11.70
CA SER A 139 -2.22 12.46 12.90
C SER A 139 -1.36 12.71 14.14
N MET A 140 -0.18 12.05 14.23
CA MET A 140 0.61 12.00 15.47
C MET A 140 1.87 12.84 15.43
N GLN A 141 2.46 13.04 14.25
CA GLN A 141 3.77 13.72 14.10
C GLN A 141 3.84 14.46 12.76
N CYS A 142 2.92 15.39 12.58
CA CYS A 142 2.84 16.23 11.39
C CYS A 142 2.97 17.69 11.75
N LEU A 143 3.85 18.40 11.05
CA LEU A 143 3.92 19.84 11.12
C LEU A 143 2.89 20.42 10.13
N GLU A 144 1.99 21.25 10.64
CA GLU A 144 1.05 22.01 9.83
C GLU A 144 1.58 23.44 9.66
N THR A 145 1.69 23.90 8.43
CA THR A 145 2.10 25.27 8.11
C THR A 145 1.10 25.90 7.14
N MET A 146 0.80 27.18 7.39
CA MET A 146 0.02 27.97 6.44
C MET A 146 0.92 28.53 5.34
N LYS A 147 0.64 28.17 4.08
CA LYS A 147 1.40 28.68 2.94
C LYS A 147 0.45 29.10 1.83
N ALA A 148 0.54 30.36 1.45
CA ALA A 148 -0.32 30.96 0.43
C ALA A 148 -1.84 30.75 0.64
N GLY A 149 -2.28 30.74 1.91
CA GLY A 149 -3.70 30.56 2.27
C GLY A 149 -4.19 29.11 2.32
N ALA A 150 -3.30 28.12 2.09
CA ALA A 150 -3.59 26.70 2.24
C ALA A 150 -2.76 26.06 3.35
N THR A 151 -3.31 25.02 3.98
CA THR A 151 -2.57 24.22 4.97
C THR A 151 -1.68 23.25 4.26
N GLU A 152 -0.38 23.34 4.48
CA GLU A 152 0.62 22.38 4.03
C GLU A 152 0.96 21.43 5.18
N TYR A 153 0.94 20.13 4.92
CA TYR A 153 1.20 19.06 5.89
C TYR A 153 2.58 18.45 5.63
N SER A 154 3.45 18.47 6.65
CA SER A 154 4.79 17.88 6.59
C SER A 154 4.92 16.78 7.66
N PRO A 155 4.52 15.54 7.36
CA PRO A 155 4.62 14.44 8.32
C PRO A 155 6.05 13.95 8.46
N TYR A 156 6.45 13.61 9.67
CA TYR A 156 7.72 12.91 9.93
C TYR A 156 7.50 11.41 9.79
N THR A 157 8.08 10.82 8.75
CA THR A 157 7.98 9.39 8.43
C THR A 157 9.38 8.80 8.22
N ARG A 158 9.47 7.50 7.97
CA ARG A 158 10.73 6.89 7.50
C ARG A 158 11.24 7.55 6.21
N ASP A 159 10.32 7.99 5.33
CA ASP A 159 10.67 8.62 4.06
C ASP A 159 11.30 10.01 4.25
N THR A 160 11.04 10.68 5.38
CA THR A 160 11.71 11.94 5.77
C THR A 160 13.23 11.76 5.84
N PHE A 161 13.69 10.58 6.20
CA PHE A 161 15.11 10.24 6.29
C PHE A 161 15.62 9.45 5.07
N GLY A 162 14.81 9.29 4.03
CA GLY A 162 15.16 8.55 2.82
C GLY A 162 15.31 7.04 3.04
N ILE A 163 14.70 6.47 4.08
CA ILE A 163 14.83 5.06 4.43
C ILE A 163 13.59 4.30 4.01
N ALA A 164 13.73 3.39 3.04
CA ALA A 164 12.67 2.45 2.67
C ALA A 164 13.26 1.05 2.39
N VAL A 165 12.59 0.02 2.87
CA VAL A 165 12.92 -1.38 2.55
C VAL A 165 11.68 -2.03 1.94
N LYS A 166 11.84 -2.59 0.74
CA LYS A 166 10.77 -3.24 -0.01
C LYS A 166 11.28 -4.55 -0.62
N ALA A 167 10.44 -5.59 -0.59
CA ALA A 167 10.67 -6.76 -1.42
C ALA A 167 10.32 -6.41 -2.87
N THR A 168 11.23 -6.62 -3.80
CA THR A 168 11.06 -6.32 -5.23
C THR A 168 11.28 -7.52 -6.13
N TYR A 169 11.85 -8.60 -5.59
CA TYR A 169 12.15 -9.83 -6.30
C TYR A 169 11.98 -11.06 -5.39
N ALA A 170 11.54 -12.14 -5.96
CA ALA A 170 11.55 -13.47 -5.35
C ALA A 170 11.81 -14.51 -6.44
N GLU A 171 12.09 -15.72 -6.03
CA GLU A 171 12.13 -16.89 -6.89
C GLU A 171 11.06 -17.88 -6.45
N GLY A 172 10.30 -18.41 -7.41
CA GLY A 172 9.33 -19.45 -7.18
C GLY A 172 9.99 -20.80 -6.84
N LYS A 173 9.18 -21.81 -6.57
CA LYS A 173 9.67 -23.14 -6.14
C LYS A 173 10.56 -23.81 -7.20
N ASN A 174 10.39 -23.49 -8.47
CA ASN A 174 11.16 -24.04 -9.58
C ASN A 174 12.25 -23.09 -10.08
N GLY A 175 12.54 -22.01 -9.35
CA GLY A 175 13.53 -21.00 -9.72
C GLY A 175 13.02 -19.96 -10.73
N GLU A 176 11.72 -19.93 -11.02
CA GLU A 176 11.14 -18.90 -11.89
C GLU A 176 11.22 -17.51 -11.22
N PRO A 177 11.63 -16.46 -11.97
CA PRO A 177 11.74 -15.12 -11.43
C PRO A 177 10.36 -14.50 -11.19
N ILE A 178 10.14 -14.00 -9.98
CA ILE A 178 8.92 -13.28 -9.58
C ILE A 178 9.27 -11.82 -9.34
N MET A 179 8.74 -10.94 -10.19
CA MET A 179 8.93 -9.49 -10.07
C MET A 179 7.86 -8.90 -9.16
N ILE A 180 8.27 -8.31 -8.05
CA ILE A 180 7.38 -7.71 -7.04
C ILE A 180 7.44 -6.19 -7.19
N PHE A 181 6.30 -5.54 -7.37
CA PHE A 181 6.23 -4.07 -7.51
C PHE A 181 4.84 -3.55 -7.14
N LYS A 182 4.76 -2.25 -6.88
CA LYS A 182 3.51 -1.50 -6.70
C LYS A 182 3.44 -0.40 -7.76
N ASN A 183 2.30 -0.28 -8.43
CA ASN A 183 2.06 0.75 -9.44
C ASN A 183 0.57 1.14 -9.45
N PRO A 184 0.07 1.84 -8.41
CA PRO A 184 -1.34 2.17 -8.26
C PRO A 184 -1.80 3.14 -9.33
N LYS A 185 -2.92 2.86 -10.00
CA LYS A 185 -3.57 3.79 -10.94
C LYS A 185 -4.18 5.01 -10.23
N THR A 186 -4.50 4.90 -8.94
CA THR A 186 -4.98 6.01 -8.10
C THR A 186 -3.89 6.99 -7.69
N ASP A 187 -2.62 6.65 -7.91
CA ASP A 187 -1.46 7.50 -7.57
C ASP A 187 -1.07 8.39 -8.75
N ILE A 188 -1.74 9.51 -8.91
CA ILE A 188 -1.54 10.46 -10.02
C ILE A 188 -0.11 11.02 -10.06
N GLY A 189 0.52 11.22 -8.91
CA GLY A 189 1.89 11.75 -8.79
C GLY A 189 2.99 10.70 -8.89
N HIS A 190 2.65 9.43 -9.04
CA HIS A 190 3.59 8.29 -9.05
C HIS A 190 4.50 8.17 -7.80
N PHE A 191 4.11 8.77 -6.68
CA PHE A 191 4.87 8.71 -5.41
C PHE A 191 4.85 7.31 -4.77
N LYS A 192 3.85 6.51 -5.09
CA LYS A 192 3.68 5.13 -4.59
C LYS A 192 4.23 4.06 -5.54
N LYS A 193 4.65 4.46 -6.74
CA LYS A 193 5.30 3.53 -7.68
C LYS A 193 6.61 3.03 -7.07
N SER A 194 6.81 1.72 -7.08
CA SER A 194 8.04 1.10 -6.56
C SER A 194 8.92 0.57 -7.69
N GLN A 195 10.17 0.31 -7.36
CA GLN A 195 11.08 -0.49 -8.18
C GLN A 195 10.48 -1.88 -8.43
N ARG A 196 10.87 -2.48 -9.53
CA ARG A 196 10.46 -3.82 -9.96
C ARG A 196 11.68 -4.71 -10.09
N GLY A 197 11.60 -5.94 -9.59
CA GLY A 197 12.69 -6.89 -9.73
C GLY A 197 13.97 -6.49 -9.00
N CYS A 198 15.06 -7.12 -9.32
CA CYS A 198 16.39 -6.69 -8.88
C CYS A 198 16.82 -5.43 -9.63
N CYS A 199 17.70 -4.67 -9.03
CA CYS A 199 18.27 -3.48 -9.64
C CYS A 199 19.80 -3.51 -9.58
N ARG A 200 20.41 -2.76 -10.47
CA ARG A 200 21.83 -2.47 -10.45
C ARG A 200 22.09 -0.97 -10.57
N VAL A 201 23.16 -0.55 -9.96
CA VAL A 201 23.76 0.77 -10.12
C VAL A 201 25.13 0.58 -10.75
N PHE A 202 25.45 1.34 -11.75
CA PHE A 202 26.70 1.23 -12.49
C PHE A 202 27.32 2.61 -12.73
N LYS A 203 28.63 2.67 -12.92
CA LYS A 203 29.35 3.91 -13.21
C LYS A 203 29.11 4.34 -14.64
N THR A 204 28.95 5.66 -14.81
CA THR A 204 28.90 6.34 -16.12
C THR A 204 29.97 7.45 -16.15
N GLU A 205 30.20 8.07 -17.31
CA GLU A 205 31.13 9.20 -17.43
C GLU A 205 30.72 10.37 -16.50
N ASP A 206 29.41 10.61 -16.33
CA ASP A 206 28.86 11.72 -15.57
C ASP A 206 28.43 11.34 -14.12
N GLY A 207 28.76 10.13 -13.65
CA GLY A 207 28.38 9.68 -12.30
C GLY A 207 27.88 8.25 -12.25
N TYR A 208 26.59 8.06 -11.92
CA TYR A 208 25.99 6.73 -11.76
C TYR A 208 24.72 6.58 -12.59
N GLY A 209 24.61 5.45 -13.28
CA GLY A 209 23.39 4.98 -13.92
C GLY A 209 22.64 3.98 -13.03
N TYR A 210 21.36 3.77 -13.33
CA TYR A 210 20.49 2.86 -12.62
C TYR A 210 19.61 2.07 -13.59
N GLN A 211 19.39 0.80 -13.29
CA GLN A 211 18.49 -0.08 -14.02
C GLN A 211 17.74 -0.99 -13.06
N ASP A 212 16.43 -1.18 -13.27
CA ASP A 212 15.61 -2.16 -12.55
C ASP A 212 14.99 -3.19 -13.53
N GLY A 213 14.12 -4.03 -13.03
CA GLY A 213 13.45 -5.08 -13.82
C GLY A 213 14.35 -6.28 -14.12
N LEU A 214 15.43 -6.44 -13.37
CA LEU A 214 16.42 -7.49 -13.57
C LEU A 214 16.09 -8.73 -12.72
N THR A 215 16.49 -9.90 -13.21
CA THR A 215 16.62 -11.11 -12.40
C THR A 215 17.81 -10.99 -11.44
N TRP A 216 17.88 -11.90 -10.47
CA TRP A 216 19.03 -11.94 -9.54
C TRP A 216 20.36 -12.12 -10.27
N ALA A 217 20.41 -13.00 -11.27
CA ALA A 217 21.62 -13.27 -12.04
C ALA A 217 22.09 -12.07 -12.86
N GLU A 218 21.15 -11.35 -13.52
CA GLU A 218 21.46 -10.16 -14.29
C GLU A 218 21.94 -9.01 -13.41
N ALA A 219 21.34 -8.87 -12.21
CA ALA A 219 21.73 -7.81 -11.27
C ALA A 219 23.11 -8.02 -10.63
N GLN A 220 23.71 -9.21 -10.73
CA GLN A 220 25.10 -9.43 -10.24
C GLN A 220 26.16 -8.91 -11.20
N GLN A 221 25.81 -8.55 -12.42
CA GLN A 221 26.75 -8.08 -13.41
C GLN A 221 26.92 -6.56 -13.30
N ASP A 222 28.16 -6.08 -13.23
CA ASP A 222 28.49 -4.65 -13.20
C ASP A 222 27.65 -3.83 -12.21
N ASN A 223 27.57 -4.26 -10.96
CA ASN A 223 26.73 -3.64 -9.94
C ASN A 223 27.56 -3.05 -8.80
N GLU A 224 27.45 -1.76 -8.60
CA GLU A 224 28.06 -1.05 -7.46
C GLU A 224 27.32 -1.32 -6.14
N LEU A 225 26.07 -1.84 -6.19
CA LEU A 225 25.35 -2.26 -5.00
C LEU A 225 25.97 -3.53 -4.41
N GLN A 226 26.16 -3.51 -3.10
CA GLN A 226 26.76 -4.61 -2.37
C GLN A 226 25.79 -5.21 -1.38
N THR A 227 25.80 -6.53 -1.23
CA THR A 227 25.07 -7.19 -0.16
C THR A 227 25.64 -6.77 1.19
N VAL A 228 24.84 -6.13 2.01
CA VAL A 228 25.23 -5.65 3.36
C VAL A 228 24.66 -6.50 4.48
N PHE A 229 23.62 -7.29 4.19
CA PHE A 229 22.99 -8.18 5.16
C PHE A 229 22.52 -9.46 4.44
N LYS A 230 22.88 -10.62 4.97
CA LYS A 230 22.49 -11.93 4.43
C LYS A 230 22.42 -12.97 5.55
N ASP A 231 21.38 -13.82 5.50
CA ASP A 231 21.21 -14.95 6.41
C ASP A 231 21.32 -14.55 7.90
N GLY A 232 20.70 -13.41 8.26
CA GLY A 232 20.70 -12.90 9.64
C GLY A 232 21.99 -12.20 10.09
N LYS A 233 22.95 -11.97 9.19
CA LYS A 233 24.25 -11.38 9.51
C LYS A 233 24.60 -10.21 8.59
N PHE A 234 25.28 -9.20 9.16
CA PHE A 234 25.93 -8.18 8.36
C PHE A 234 27.11 -8.78 7.61
N THR A 235 27.11 -8.62 6.29
CA THR A 235 28.25 -8.95 5.42
C THR A 235 29.22 -7.79 5.30
N LYS A 236 28.72 -6.56 5.50
CA LYS A 236 29.49 -5.33 5.50
C LYS A 236 28.87 -4.34 6.49
N VAL A 237 29.72 -3.69 7.28
CA VAL A 237 29.33 -2.62 8.19
C VAL A 237 29.99 -1.33 7.73
N PHE A 238 29.20 -0.28 7.55
CA PHE A 238 29.69 1.05 7.21
C PHE A 238 29.71 1.94 8.44
N ARG A 239 30.77 2.70 8.61
CA ARG A 239 30.84 3.75 9.60
C ARG A 239 30.37 5.08 8.98
N LEU A 240 29.68 5.90 9.75
CA LEU A 240 29.16 7.17 9.26
C LEU A 240 30.27 8.14 8.81
N ASP A 241 31.42 8.12 9.48
CA ASP A 241 32.59 8.90 9.09
C ASP A 241 33.16 8.47 7.71
N GLU A 242 33.18 7.17 7.42
CA GLU A 242 33.57 6.64 6.10
C GLU A 242 32.58 7.08 5.01
N VAL A 243 31.28 6.99 5.29
CA VAL A 243 30.24 7.46 4.35
C VAL A 243 30.36 8.94 4.06
N ARG A 244 30.55 9.76 5.10
CA ARG A 244 30.76 11.21 4.96
C ARG A 244 32.01 11.53 4.15
N LYS A 245 33.10 10.84 4.43
CA LYS A 245 34.37 11.00 3.70
C LYS A 245 34.21 10.69 2.20
N ASN A 246 33.49 9.62 1.87
CA ASN A 246 33.23 9.26 0.48
C ASN A 246 32.32 10.29 -0.23
N LEU A 247 31.32 10.83 0.49
CA LEU A 247 30.39 11.83 -0.06
C LEU A 247 31.07 13.18 -0.34
N HIS A 248 31.99 13.60 0.52
CA HIS A 248 32.61 14.92 0.47
C HIS A 248 34.03 14.94 -0.12
N GLY A 249 34.47 13.85 -0.74
CA GLY A 249 35.76 13.79 -1.46
C GLY A 249 37.00 13.84 -0.56
N GLY A 250 36.87 13.42 0.69
CA GLY A 250 38.06 13.16 1.53
C GLY A 250 38.83 14.41 2.04
N THR A 251 38.13 15.53 2.28
CA THR A 251 38.69 16.66 3.04
C THR A 251 38.50 16.51 4.54
#